data_271779f4383ca7c449ebd824d8bfa224
#
_entry.id   271779f4383ca7c449ebd824d8bfa224
#
_cell.length_a   1.000
_cell.length_b   1.000
_cell.length_c   1.000
_cell.angle_alpha   90.00
_cell.angle_beta   90.00
_cell.angle_gamma   90.00
#
_symmetry.space_group_name_H-M   'P 1'
#
loop_
_entity.id
_entity.type
_entity.pdbx_description
1 polymer ?
#
loop_
_entity_poly.entity_id
_entity_poly.type
_entity_poly.pdbx_seq_one_letter_code
_entity_poly.pdbx_strand_id
1 'polypeptide(L)'
;MPAGLPTQMTVRECAEAVIAAQRCHGAEPAAFLAAIEEPIAALLERNDLRGVGIPRQGNNVDWSQYLYFDGDLSFLLFEVPEGGRVQPHDHGVWELFAVYRGRMRHTVYRRTDDGSVAGYAKLAATDDRVMRAGEAAIVAPPADIHGFCALDGGAMGLTVVSGQYKPDRHYYDPEANSYVVKRAANLR
;
A
#
# COMPACT_ATOMS: atom_id res chain seq x y z
N MET A 1 32.10 15.75 -23.57
CA MET A 1 30.70 15.29 -23.46
C MET A 1 30.32 15.45 -22.02
N PRO A 2 29.35 16.30 -21.65
CA PRO A 2 28.85 16.28 -20.25
C PRO A 2 28.25 14.90 -19.99
N ALA A 3 28.67 14.27 -18.89
CA ALA A 3 28.04 13.05 -18.42
C ALA A 3 26.55 13.36 -18.20
N GLY A 4 25.68 12.68 -18.93
CA GLY A 4 24.24 12.81 -18.73
C GLY A 4 23.93 12.51 -17.27
N LEU A 5 23.12 13.35 -16.65
CA LEU A 5 22.55 13.06 -15.33
C LEU A 5 21.95 11.64 -15.40
N PRO A 6 22.14 10.82 -14.37
CA PRO A 6 21.49 9.50 -14.34
C PRO A 6 20.00 9.72 -14.56
N THR A 7 19.45 9.01 -15.53
CA THR A 7 18.02 9.12 -15.86
C THR A 7 17.24 8.59 -14.68
N GLN A 8 16.55 9.47 -13.95
CA GLN A 8 15.69 9.05 -12.83
C GLN A 8 14.61 8.11 -13.33
N MET A 9 14.31 7.06 -12.57
CA MET A 9 13.20 6.14 -12.82
C MET A 9 11.90 6.92 -12.99
N THR A 10 11.24 6.77 -14.13
CA THR A 10 9.91 7.36 -14.34
C THR A 10 8.83 6.47 -13.74
N VAL A 11 7.67 7.06 -13.43
CA VAL A 11 6.51 6.28 -12.97
C VAL A 11 6.12 5.22 -13.99
N ARG A 12 6.21 5.53 -15.28
CA ARG A 12 5.90 4.58 -16.37
C ARG A 12 6.86 3.40 -16.40
N GLU A 13 8.16 3.65 -16.37
CA GLU A 13 9.17 2.58 -16.35
C GLU A 13 9.00 1.67 -15.12
N CYS A 14 8.72 2.25 -13.97
CA CYS A 14 8.44 1.49 -12.76
C CYS A 14 7.16 0.63 -12.93
N ALA A 15 6.08 1.19 -13.49
CA ALA A 15 4.85 0.45 -13.74
C ALA A 15 5.07 -0.70 -14.74
N GLU A 16 5.84 -0.48 -15.81
CA GLU A 16 6.20 -1.52 -16.79
C GLU A 16 7.01 -2.66 -16.12
N ALA A 17 7.95 -2.32 -15.23
CA ALA A 17 8.71 -3.30 -14.46
C ALA A 17 7.80 -4.13 -13.53
N VAL A 18 6.87 -3.49 -12.82
CA VAL A 18 5.89 -4.17 -11.95
C VAL A 18 4.99 -5.09 -12.77
N ILE A 19 4.47 -4.65 -13.91
CA ILE A 19 3.65 -5.47 -14.81
C ILE A 19 4.42 -6.69 -15.31
N ALA A 20 5.68 -6.51 -15.70
CA ALA A 20 6.53 -7.60 -16.14
C ALA A 20 6.79 -8.62 -15.01
N ALA A 21 7.11 -8.13 -13.81
CA ALA A 21 7.32 -8.97 -12.63
C ALA A 21 6.05 -9.73 -12.22
N GLN A 22 4.88 -9.09 -12.31
CA GLN A 22 3.60 -9.73 -12.01
C GLN A 22 3.31 -10.90 -12.97
N ARG A 23 3.59 -10.73 -14.24
CA ARG A 23 3.42 -11.81 -15.24
C ARG A 23 4.34 -13.01 -14.97
N CYS A 24 5.55 -12.74 -14.46
CA CYS A 24 6.54 -13.79 -14.20
C CYS A 24 6.38 -14.47 -12.83
N HIS A 25 5.99 -13.70 -11.80
CA HIS A 25 6.09 -14.09 -10.39
C HIS A 25 4.82 -13.84 -9.58
N GLY A 26 3.72 -13.40 -10.19
CA GLY A 26 2.53 -12.93 -9.47
C GLY A 26 1.87 -13.93 -8.54
N ALA A 27 2.12 -15.25 -8.72
CA ALA A 27 1.64 -16.29 -7.82
C ALA A 27 2.51 -16.46 -6.54
N GLU A 28 3.72 -15.86 -6.52
CA GLU A 28 4.73 -16.04 -5.47
C GLU A 28 5.11 -14.69 -4.87
N PRO A 29 4.45 -14.24 -3.79
CA PRO A 29 4.62 -12.88 -3.25
C PRO A 29 6.07 -12.49 -2.93
N ALA A 30 6.87 -13.43 -2.40
CA ALA A 30 8.27 -13.15 -2.08
C ALA A 30 9.14 -12.95 -3.34
N ALA A 31 8.95 -13.77 -4.36
CA ALA A 31 9.66 -13.64 -5.64
C ALA A 31 9.21 -12.37 -6.39
N PHE A 32 7.93 -12.06 -6.34
CA PHE A 32 7.38 -10.83 -6.90
C PHE A 32 7.98 -9.60 -6.24
N LEU A 33 7.98 -9.52 -4.88
CA LEU A 33 8.58 -8.39 -4.15
C LEU A 33 10.06 -8.23 -4.52
N ALA A 34 10.83 -9.32 -4.53
CA ALA A 34 12.25 -9.27 -4.89
C ALA A 34 12.49 -8.73 -6.32
N ALA A 35 11.60 -9.07 -7.27
CA ALA A 35 11.70 -8.61 -8.65
C ALA A 35 11.39 -7.12 -8.84
N ILE A 36 10.61 -6.51 -7.93
CA ILE A 36 10.21 -5.10 -8.03
C ILE A 36 10.92 -4.20 -7.02
N GLU A 37 11.74 -4.75 -6.14
CA GLU A 37 12.44 -4.00 -5.09
C GLU A 37 13.28 -2.85 -5.66
N GLU A 38 14.14 -3.13 -6.65
CA GLU A 38 14.99 -2.12 -7.29
C GLU A 38 14.17 -1.02 -8.01
N PRO A 39 13.22 -1.34 -8.91
CA PRO A 39 12.36 -0.34 -9.54
C PRO A 39 11.59 0.54 -8.56
N ILE A 40 11.05 -0.04 -7.50
CA ILE A 40 10.32 0.71 -6.47
C ILE A 40 11.29 1.62 -5.68
N ALA A 41 12.44 1.10 -5.25
CA ALA A 41 13.45 1.89 -4.55
C ALA A 41 13.90 3.09 -5.41
N ALA A 42 14.21 2.86 -6.69
CA ALA A 42 14.59 3.92 -7.63
C ALA A 42 13.49 4.97 -7.83
N LEU A 43 12.21 4.55 -7.86
CA LEU A 43 11.08 5.48 -7.92
C LEU A 43 10.98 6.32 -6.63
N LEU A 44 11.18 5.71 -5.46
CA LEU A 44 11.09 6.37 -4.16
C LEU A 44 12.22 7.40 -3.90
N GLU A 45 13.34 7.30 -4.62
CA GLU A 45 14.42 8.30 -4.57
C GLU A 45 14.04 9.66 -5.17
N ARG A 46 13.01 9.72 -5.99
CA ARG A 46 12.52 10.98 -6.58
C ARG A 46 12.03 11.93 -5.51
N ASN A 47 12.27 13.24 -5.73
CA ASN A 47 11.83 14.30 -4.83
C ASN A 47 10.51 14.94 -5.25
N ASP A 48 10.04 14.66 -6.45
CA ASP A 48 8.94 15.37 -7.13
C ASP A 48 7.64 14.57 -7.24
N LEU A 49 7.54 13.36 -6.66
CA LEU A 49 6.35 12.52 -6.79
C LEU A 49 5.06 13.19 -6.33
N ARG A 50 5.15 14.12 -5.35
CA ARG A 50 3.98 14.89 -4.90
C ARG A 50 3.44 15.82 -5.99
N GLY A 51 4.29 16.29 -6.90
CA GLY A 51 3.92 17.15 -8.04
C GLY A 51 3.50 16.38 -9.30
N VAL A 52 3.56 15.03 -9.26
CA VAL A 52 3.23 14.16 -10.39
C VAL A 52 1.93 13.43 -10.10
N GLY A 53 1.08 13.29 -11.13
CA GLY A 53 -0.13 12.49 -11.00
C GLY A 53 -1.42 13.30 -10.86
N ILE A 54 -2.50 12.60 -10.55
CA ILE A 54 -3.86 13.16 -10.51
C ILE A 54 -4.42 13.02 -9.09
N PRO A 55 -4.85 14.13 -8.46
CA PRO A 55 -5.47 14.06 -7.14
C PRO A 55 -6.65 13.11 -7.09
N ARG A 56 -6.72 12.32 -6.02
CA ARG A 56 -7.81 11.40 -5.76
C ARG A 56 -8.68 11.95 -4.64
N GLN A 57 -10.00 11.89 -4.83
CA GLN A 57 -10.99 12.31 -3.83
C GLN A 57 -11.58 11.08 -3.12
N GLY A 58 -12.09 11.28 -1.90
CA GLY A 58 -12.86 10.27 -1.18
C GLY A 58 -12.03 9.14 -0.57
N ASN A 59 -11.02 9.47 0.23
CA ASN A 59 -10.08 8.53 0.85
C ASN A 59 -10.23 8.39 2.35
N ASN A 60 -9.56 7.35 2.90
CA ASN A 60 -9.32 7.19 4.33
C ASN A 60 -8.09 8.00 4.82
N VAL A 61 -7.46 8.78 3.94
CA VAL A 61 -6.30 9.63 4.21
C VAL A 61 -6.62 11.04 3.73
N ASP A 62 -6.01 12.04 4.35
CA ASP A 62 -6.32 13.46 4.10
C ASP A 62 -5.96 13.89 2.68
N TRP A 63 -4.90 13.31 2.13
CA TRP A 63 -4.47 13.58 0.77
C TRP A 63 -3.95 12.33 0.07
N SER A 64 -4.34 12.14 -1.19
CA SER A 64 -3.76 11.13 -2.06
C SER A 64 -3.90 11.48 -3.54
N GLN A 65 -3.05 10.87 -4.36
CA GLN A 65 -3.07 11.01 -5.82
C GLN A 65 -2.67 9.72 -6.51
N TYR A 66 -3.22 9.49 -7.69
CA TYR A 66 -2.73 8.46 -8.58
C TYR A 66 -1.46 8.95 -9.29
N LEU A 67 -0.37 8.21 -9.16
CA LEU A 67 0.81 8.35 -10.03
C LEU A 67 0.63 7.56 -11.32
N TYR A 68 -0.02 6.40 -11.23
CA TYR A 68 -0.34 5.51 -12.35
C TYR A 68 -1.68 4.82 -12.11
N PHE A 69 -2.44 4.61 -13.18
CA PHE A 69 -3.67 3.83 -13.15
C PHE A 69 -4.04 3.38 -14.58
N ASP A 70 -4.24 2.07 -14.79
CA ASP A 70 -4.69 1.51 -16.07
C ASP A 70 -5.91 0.58 -15.94
N GLY A 71 -6.46 0.43 -14.73
CA GLY A 71 -7.56 -0.48 -14.43
C GLY A 71 -7.13 -1.79 -13.78
N ASP A 72 -5.94 -2.29 -14.10
CA ASP A 72 -5.39 -3.55 -13.57
C ASP A 72 -4.23 -3.31 -12.59
N LEU A 73 -3.64 -2.12 -12.62
CA LEU A 73 -2.57 -1.70 -11.71
C LEU A 73 -2.77 -0.25 -11.31
N SER A 74 -2.54 0.07 -10.05
CA SER A 74 -2.52 1.44 -9.57
C SER A 74 -1.34 1.72 -8.67
N PHE A 75 -0.74 2.91 -8.85
CA PHE A 75 0.23 3.49 -7.92
C PHE A 75 -0.42 4.69 -7.26
N LEU A 76 -0.55 4.63 -5.95
CA LEU A 76 -1.21 5.65 -5.15
C LEU A 76 -0.24 6.23 -4.13
N LEU A 77 0.10 7.51 -4.30
CA LEU A 77 0.84 8.27 -3.30
C LEU A 77 -0.15 8.90 -2.32
N PHE A 78 0.12 8.81 -1.02
CA PHE A 78 -0.76 9.33 0.01
C PHE A 78 0.03 9.93 1.19
N GLU A 79 -0.63 10.79 1.96
CA GLU A 79 -0.07 11.42 3.14
C GLU A 79 -0.87 11.02 4.39
N VAL A 80 -0.15 10.76 5.47
CA VAL A 80 -0.71 10.50 6.79
C VAL A 80 -0.13 11.55 7.73
N PRO A 81 -0.94 12.43 8.31
CA PRO A 81 -0.47 13.45 9.24
C PRO A 81 0.10 12.84 10.51
N GLU A 82 0.80 13.64 11.29
CA GLU A 82 1.31 13.22 12.60
C GLU A 82 0.20 12.65 13.48
N GLY A 83 0.44 11.48 14.08
CA GLY A 83 -0.55 10.76 14.89
C GLY A 83 -1.70 10.14 14.08
N GLY A 84 -1.74 10.39 12.77
CA GLY A 84 -2.71 9.78 11.87
C GLY A 84 -2.52 8.28 11.76
N ARG A 85 -3.65 7.56 11.67
CA ARG A 85 -3.65 6.09 11.53
C ARG A 85 -4.65 5.66 10.47
N VAL A 86 -4.30 4.60 9.76
CA VAL A 86 -5.24 3.81 8.97
C VAL A 86 -5.50 2.51 9.70
N GLN A 87 -6.77 2.29 10.07
CA GLN A 87 -7.20 1.08 10.79
C GLN A 87 -6.85 -0.18 10.01
N PRO A 88 -6.60 -1.31 10.68
CA PRO A 88 -6.47 -2.60 10.01
C PRO A 88 -7.64 -2.84 9.07
N HIS A 89 -7.33 -3.19 7.84
CA HIS A 89 -8.31 -3.44 6.78
C HIS A 89 -7.78 -4.45 5.77
N ASP A 90 -8.67 -5.03 4.99
CA ASP A 90 -8.35 -5.98 3.94
C ASP A 90 -8.56 -5.38 2.54
N HIS A 91 -8.01 -6.02 1.52
CA HIS A 91 -8.05 -5.53 0.14
C HIS A 91 -8.68 -6.50 -0.85
N GLY A 92 -8.53 -7.81 -0.64
CA GLY A 92 -8.92 -8.86 -1.58
C GLY A 92 -7.99 -9.00 -2.79
N VAL A 93 -6.93 -8.20 -2.84
CA VAL A 93 -5.86 -8.21 -3.86
C VAL A 93 -4.52 -8.03 -3.18
N TRP A 94 -3.42 -8.30 -3.87
CA TRP A 94 -2.11 -7.96 -3.33
C TRP A 94 -1.90 -6.44 -3.35
N GLU A 95 -1.22 -5.96 -2.33
CA GLU A 95 -0.77 -4.58 -2.23
C GLU A 95 0.70 -4.55 -1.78
N LEU A 96 1.53 -3.81 -2.50
CA LEU A 96 2.81 -3.37 -2.00
C LEU A 96 2.60 -2.04 -1.27
N PHE A 97 3.04 -1.99 -0.03
CA PHE A 97 3.08 -0.79 0.81
C PHE A 97 4.53 -0.34 0.96
N ALA A 98 4.82 0.92 0.65
CA ALA A 98 6.16 1.49 0.78
C ALA A 98 6.12 2.86 1.45
N VAL A 99 7.16 3.21 2.19
CA VAL A 99 7.32 4.54 2.77
C VAL A 99 8.11 5.43 1.83
N TYR A 100 7.48 6.50 1.35
CA TYR A 100 8.13 7.49 0.49
C TYR A 100 8.89 8.55 1.30
N ARG A 101 8.29 9.06 2.38
CA ARG A 101 8.90 10.06 3.27
C ARG A 101 8.46 9.80 4.71
N GLY A 102 9.33 10.13 5.65
CA GLY A 102 9.07 9.97 7.08
C GLY A 102 9.22 8.53 7.56
N ARG A 103 8.45 8.18 8.59
CA ARG A 103 8.41 6.84 9.18
C ARG A 103 6.98 6.42 9.47
N MET A 104 6.68 5.15 9.25
CA MET A 104 5.39 4.56 9.57
C MET A 104 5.56 3.27 10.35
N ARG A 105 4.76 3.06 11.38
CA ARG A 105 4.58 1.72 11.95
C ARG A 105 3.58 1.00 11.06
N HIS A 106 3.97 -0.15 10.54
CA HIS A 106 3.16 -1.02 9.70
C HIS A 106 2.95 -2.33 10.41
N THR A 107 1.69 -2.75 10.57
CA THR A 107 1.32 -3.98 11.26
C THR A 107 0.47 -4.84 10.33
N VAL A 108 0.87 -6.08 10.14
CA VAL A 108 0.15 -7.11 9.38
C VAL A 108 -0.55 -8.03 10.37
N TYR A 109 -1.76 -8.43 10.04
CA TYR A 109 -2.60 -9.25 10.90
C TYR A 109 -3.10 -10.50 10.18
N ARG A 110 -3.44 -11.50 10.97
CA ARG A 110 -4.27 -12.63 10.55
C ARG A 110 -5.48 -12.77 11.46
N ARG A 111 -6.60 -13.23 10.91
CA ARG A 111 -7.75 -13.64 11.73
C ARG A 111 -7.43 -14.93 12.47
N THR A 112 -7.89 -15.04 13.70
CA THR A 112 -7.74 -16.21 14.56
C THR A 112 -9.07 -16.82 14.96
N ASP A 113 -10.18 -16.15 14.66
CA ASP A 113 -11.54 -16.70 14.73
C ASP A 113 -11.90 -17.44 13.42
N ASP A 114 -13.01 -18.17 13.45
CA ASP A 114 -13.51 -18.96 12.30
C ASP A 114 -14.36 -18.15 11.29
N GLY A 115 -14.62 -16.88 11.58
CA GLY A 115 -15.42 -15.99 10.73
C GLY A 115 -16.93 -16.27 10.77
N SER A 116 -17.43 -17.14 11.66
CA SER A 116 -18.83 -17.53 11.71
C SER A 116 -19.77 -16.47 12.29
N VAL A 117 -19.22 -15.51 13.07
CA VAL A 117 -20.00 -14.46 13.73
C VAL A 117 -19.85 -13.15 12.97
N ALA A 118 -20.95 -12.64 12.42
CA ALA A 118 -20.96 -11.36 11.72
C ALA A 118 -20.59 -10.19 12.66
N GLY A 119 -19.73 -9.29 12.19
CA GLY A 119 -19.25 -8.14 12.96
C GLY A 119 -18.15 -8.46 13.98
N TYR A 120 -17.84 -9.74 14.20
CA TYR A 120 -16.77 -10.18 15.11
C TYR A 120 -15.53 -10.63 14.31
N ALA A 121 -14.36 -10.22 14.75
CA ALA A 121 -13.09 -10.73 14.25
C ALA A 121 -12.01 -10.61 15.32
N LYS A 122 -11.35 -11.70 15.61
CA LYS A 122 -10.16 -11.72 16.47
C LYS A 122 -8.91 -11.70 15.59
N LEU A 123 -8.09 -10.67 15.76
CA LEU A 123 -6.84 -10.51 15.03
C LEU A 123 -5.63 -10.86 15.91
N ALA A 124 -4.60 -11.45 15.29
CA ALA A 124 -3.27 -11.55 15.85
C ALA A 124 -2.29 -10.87 14.89
N ALA A 125 -1.42 -10.01 15.41
CA ALA A 125 -0.33 -9.44 14.63
C ALA A 125 0.65 -10.55 14.23
N THR A 126 1.03 -10.56 12.96
CA THR A 126 2.00 -11.50 12.39
C THR A 126 3.31 -10.81 12.03
N ASP A 127 3.25 -9.52 11.74
CA ASP A 127 4.40 -8.63 11.58
C ASP A 127 4.04 -7.25 12.15
N ASP A 128 4.99 -6.61 12.83
CA ASP A 128 4.80 -5.28 13.42
C ASP A 128 6.15 -4.56 13.45
N ARG A 129 6.33 -3.63 12.54
CA ARG A 129 7.63 -2.98 12.38
C ARG A 129 7.52 -1.49 12.05
N VAL A 130 8.57 -0.76 12.38
CA VAL A 130 8.75 0.62 11.92
C VAL A 130 9.47 0.60 10.58
N MET A 131 8.80 1.09 9.56
CA MET A 131 9.34 1.26 8.21
C MET A 131 9.80 2.71 8.00
N ARG A 132 10.93 2.86 7.30
CA ARG A 132 11.54 4.13 6.93
C ARG A 132 11.41 4.40 5.44
N ALA A 133 11.68 5.63 5.03
CA ALA A 133 11.73 5.99 3.62
C ALA A 133 12.62 5.02 2.81
N GLY A 134 12.10 4.52 1.69
CA GLY A 134 12.72 3.51 0.84
C GLY A 134 12.35 2.06 1.17
N GLU A 135 11.78 1.77 2.35
CA GLU A 135 11.39 0.41 2.72
C GLU A 135 9.99 0.06 2.20
N ALA A 136 9.84 -1.19 1.78
CA ALA A 136 8.58 -1.73 1.26
C ALA A 136 8.21 -3.06 1.92
N ALA A 137 6.91 -3.37 1.87
CA ALA A 137 6.33 -4.64 2.28
C ALA A 137 5.20 -5.01 1.32
N ILE A 138 4.92 -6.30 1.18
CA ILE A 138 3.79 -6.77 0.39
C ILE A 138 2.81 -7.51 1.30
N VAL A 139 1.54 -7.28 1.08
CA VAL A 139 0.43 -8.05 1.66
C VAL A 139 -0.41 -8.64 0.54
N ALA A 140 -0.87 -9.87 0.72
CA ALA A 140 -1.68 -10.56 -0.29
C ALA A 140 -2.67 -11.52 0.38
N PRO A 141 -3.86 -11.75 -0.20
CA PRO A 141 -4.80 -12.73 0.31
C PRO A 141 -4.18 -14.13 0.45
N PRO A 142 -4.51 -14.88 1.50
CA PRO A 142 -5.45 -14.57 2.58
C PRO A 142 -4.86 -13.74 3.74
N ALA A 143 -3.64 -13.25 3.64
CA ALA A 143 -2.92 -12.48 4.66
C ALA A 143 -2.79 -11.00 4.27
N ASP A 144 -3.87 -10.41 3.79
CA ASP A 144 -3.92 -9.03 3.29
C ASP A 144 -4.48 -8.02 4.30
N ILE A 145 -4.63 -8.41 5.57
CA ILE A 145 -5.08 -7.49 6.62
C ILE A 145 -3.87 -6.73 7.15
N HIS A 146 -3.85 -5.43 6.94
CA HIS A 146 -2.83 -4.57 7.53
C HIS A 146 -3.38 -3.22 7.98
N GLY A 147 -2.61 -2.55 8.82
CA GLY A 147 -2.84 -1.17 9.26
C GLY A 147 -1.52 -0.46 9.46
N PHE A 148 -1.57 0.87 9.50
CA PHE A 148 -0.37 1.67 9.69
C PHE A 148 -0.67 3.00 10.38
N CYS A 149 0.35 3.59 10.99
CA CYS A 149 0.29 4.95 11.52
C CYS A 149 1.57 5.71 11.23
N ALA A 150 1.44 7.02 11.03
CA ALA A 150 2.58 7.90 10.86
C ALA A 150 3.25 8.19 12.20
N LEU A 151 4.56 8.32 12.18
CA LEU A 151 5.41 8.68 13.31
C LEU A 151 6.10 10.02 13.05
N ASP A 152 6.50 10.72 14.10
CA ASP A 152 7.43 11.87 14.07
C ASP A 152 7.13 12.94 13.00
N GLY A 153 5.99 13.60 13.07
CA GLY A 153 5.67 14.73 12.20
C GLY A 153 4.93 14.36 10.91
N GLY A 154 4.44 13.14 10.79
CA GLY A 154 3.72 12.65 9.62
C GLY A 154 4.60 11.91 8.61
N ALA A 155 3.97 11.29 7.62
CA ALA A 155 4.67 10.48 6.63
C ALA A 155 3.90 10.41 5.30
N MET A 156 4.62 10.08 4.23
CA MET A 156 4.02 9.79 2.93
C MET A 156 4.32 8.34 2.54
N GLY A 157 3.29 7.65 2.09
CA GLY A 157 3.40 6.28 1.59
C GLY A 157 3.07 6.18 0.10
N LEU A 158 3.55 5.12 -0.50
CA LEU A 158 3.19 4.67 -1.83
C LEU A 158 2.56 3.29 -1.70
N THR A 159 1.36 3.11 -2.26
CA THR A 159 0.81 1.76 -2.49
C THR A 159 0.82 1.42 -3.97
N VAL A 160 1.20 0.19 -4.26
CA VAL A 160 1.08 -0.42 -5.59
C VAL A 160 0.12 -1.59 -5.47
N VAL A 161 -0.96 -1.56 -6.23
CA VAL A 161 -2.09 -2.48 -6.05
C VAL A 161 -2.45 -3.12 -7.37
N SER A 162 -2.62 -4.44 -7.38
CA SER A 162 -3.14 -5.15 -8.54
C SER A 162 -4.66 -5.07 -8.61
N GLY A 163 -5.16 -4.67 -9.77
CA GLY A 163 -6.59 -4.64 -10.01
C GLY A 163 -7.33 -3.64 -9.13
N GLN A 164 -8.59 -3.95 -8.90
CA GLN A 164 -9.47 -3.13 -8.07
C GLN A 164 -9.60 -3.76 -6.68
N TYR A 165 -9.54 -2.91 -5.66
CA TYR A 165 -9.93 -3.33 -4.32
C TYR A 165 -11.33 -3.93 -4.33
N LYS A 166 -11.56 -4.95 -3.51
CA LYS A 166 -12.93 -5.44 -3.32
C LYS A 166 -13.85 -4.30 -2.87
N PRO A 167 -15.10 -4.25 -3.38
CA PRO A 167 -16.00 -3.13 -3.12
C PRO A 167 -16.34 -2.98 -1.64
N ASP A 168 -16.54 -4.10 -0.95
CA ASP A 168 -16.89 -4.14 0.47
C ASP A 168 -15.67 -4.60 1.27
N ARG A 169 -14.95 -3.63 1.85
CA ARG A 169 -13.77 -3.90 2.68
C ARG A 169 -14.13 -3.97 4.14
N HIS A 170 -13.48 -4.88 4.87
CA HIS A 170 -13.56 -4.93 6.31
C HIS A 170 -12.56 -3.97 6.93
N TYR A 171 -13.01 -3.22 7.91
CA TYR A 171 -12.18 -2.38 8.77
C TYR A 171 -12.30 -2.92 10.18
N TYR A 172 -11.18 -3.34 10.73
CA TYR A 172 -11.10 -4.10 11.97
C TYR A 172 -10.73 -3.22 13.14
N ASP A 173 -11.30 -3.54 14.30
CA ASP A 173 -10.90 -3.03 15.61
C ASP A 173 -10.35 -4.20 16.44
N PRO A 174 -9.01 -4.34 16.55
CA PRO A 174 -8.41 -5.44 17.31
C PRO A 174 -8.68 -5.37 18.81
N GLU A 175 -8.91 -4.16 19.38
CA GLU A 175 -9.21 -3.99 20.80
C GLU A 175 -10.63 -4.45 21.13
N ALA A 176 -11.58 -4.12 20.26
CA ALA A 176 -12.97 -4.53 20.40
C ALA A 176 -13.27 -5.94 19.87
N ASN A 177 -12.29 -6.61 19.22
CA ASN A 177 -12.50 -7.85 18.46
C ASN A 177 -13.67 -7.75 17.50
N SER A 178 -13.75 -6.67 16.74
CA SER A 178 -14.87 -6.39 15.85
C SER A 178 -14.41 -5.92 14.48
N TYR A 179 -15.32 -5.91 13.52
CA TYR A 179 -15.13 -5.26 12.24
C TYR A 179 -16.41 -4.60 11.74
N VAL A 180 -16.24 -3.61 10.88
CA VAL A 180 -17.31 -3.02 10.08
C VAL A 180 -16.99 -3.19 8.60
N VAL A 181 -18.04 -3.35 7.78
CA VAL A 181 -17.91 -3.35 6.33
C VAL A 181 -18.15 -1.94 5.83
N LYS A 182 -17.20 -1.41 5.04
CA LYS A 182 -17.34 -0.12 4.38
C LYS A 182 -17.24 -0.32 2.87
N ARG A 183 -18.21 0.18 2.15
CA ARG A 183 -18.16 0.20 0.70
C ARG A 183 -17.21 1.29 0.24
N ALA A 184 -16.26 0.96 -0.64
CA ALA A 184 -15.37 1.94 -1.23
C ALA A 184 -16.18 2.94 -2.06
N ALA A 185 -16.07 4.24 -1.73
CA ALA A 185 -16.89 5.30 -2.34
C ALA A 185 -16.60 5.53 -3.84
N ASN A 186 -15.53 4.96 -4.39
CA ASN A 186 -14.97 5.34 -5.69
C ASN A 186 -14.75 4.16 -6.65
N LEU A 187 -15.65 3.18 -6.65
CA LEU A 187 -15.74 2.20 -7.73
C LEU A 187 -16.72 2.70 -8.80
N ARG A 188 -16.40 3.81 -9.44
CA ARG A 188 -17.09 4.28 -10.65
C ARG A 188 -16.06 4.72 -11.67
#